data_28a3afb294f1209c475cdfd80b41eb09
#
_entry.id   28a3afb294f1209c475cdfd80b41eb09
#
_cell.length_a   1.000
_cell.length_b   1.000
_cell.length_c   1.000
_cell.angle_alpha   90.00
_cell.angle_beta   90.00
_cell.angle_gamma   90.00
#
_symmetry.space_group_name_H-M   'P 1'
#
loop_
_entity.id
_entity.type
_entity.pdbx_description
1 polymer ?
#
loop_
_entity_poly.entity_id
_entity_poly.type
_entity_poly.pdbx_seq_one_letter_code
_entity_poly.pdbx_strand_id
1 'polypeptide(L)'
;MKLEPMIYTNDIANSIKFYRDTLGFEIDEYYPNDETPTWIAVRIGNDRLGIGRTFPDIKYKLHPRGVDGSGVQFYIKVTDVDEFYEKFRNKVEIIDDIENKSWGDREFTFKDPDGYLVSFYSKIK
;
A
#
# COMPACT_ATOMS: atom_id res chain seq x y z
N MET A 1 -14.98 17.32 -4.25
CA MET A 1 -13.81 16.82 -5.00
C MET A 1 -12.99 15.90 -4.09
N LYS A 2 -12.59 14.73 -4.58
CA LYS A 2 -11.86 13.75 -3.80
C LYS A 2 -10.85 13.04 -4.70
N LEU A 3 -9.60 12.98 -4.28
CA LEU A 3 -8.58 12.23 -5.01
C LEU A 3 -8.60 10.78 -4.55
N GLU A 4 -8.72 9.86 -5.49
CA GLU A 4 -8.67 8.42 -5.22
C GLU A 4 -7.56 7.79 -6.06
N PRO A 5 -6.35 7.64 -5.50
CA PRO A 5 -5.23 7.04 -6.23
C PRO A 5 -5.52 5.59 -6.59
N MET A 6 -4.97 5.17 -7.71
CA MET A 6 -5.08 3.79 -8.19
C MET A 6 -3.70 3.21 -8.44
N ILE A 7 -3.49 1.98 -8.03
CA ILE A 7 -2.33 1.18 -8.44
C ILE A 7 -2.82 -0.10 -9.13
N TYR A 8 -1.92 -0.77 -9.82
CA TYR A 8 -2.28 -1.95 -10.60
C TYR A 8 -1.42 -3.13 -10.22
N THR A 9 -2.00 -4.32 -10.30
CA THR A 9 -1.38 -5.58 -9.94
C THR A 9 -1.66 -6.64 -10.99
N ASN A 10 -0.76 -7.60 -11.13
CA ASN A 10 -1.01 -8.79 -11.94
C ASN A 10 -1.68 -9.90 -11.12
N ASP A 11 -1.75 -9.74 -9.81
CA ASP A 11 -2.30 -10.75 -8.89
C ASP A 11 -3.09 -10.06 -7.78
N ILE A 12 -4.37 -9.83 -8.03
CA ILE A 12 -5.21 -9.10 -7.09
C ILE A 12 -5.46 -9.89 -5.79
N ALA A 13 -5.49 -11.22 -5.88
CA ALA A 13 -5.66 -12.05 -4.68
C ALA A 13 -4.49 -11.84 -3.71
N ASN A 14 -3.28 -11.72 -4.24
CA ASN A 14 -2.09 -11.45 -3.45
C ASN A 14 -2.11 -10.05 -2.84
N SER A 15 -2.60 -9.06 -3.57
CA SER A 15 -2.79 -7.70 -3.05
C SER A 15 -3.80 -7.67 -1.91
N ILE A 16 -4.91 -8.38 -2.04
CA ILE A 16 -5.91 -8.48 -0.97
C ILE A 16 -5.29 -9.10 0.28
N LYS A 17 -4.58 -10.21 0.12
CA LYS A 17 -3.90 -10.88 1.23
C LYS A 17 -2.94 -9.93 1.95
N PHE A 18 -2.19 -9.15 1.20
CA PHE A 18 -1.22 -8.22 1.78
C PHE A 18 -1.90 -7.07 2.52
N TYR A 19 -2.76 -6.32 1.84
CA TYR A 19 -3.36 -5.12 2.44
C TYR A 19 -4.38 -5.44 3.54
N ARG A 20 -5.17 -6.48 3.36
CA ARG A 20 -6.17 -6.87 4.35
C ARG A 20 -5.58 -7.75 5.45
N ASP A 21 -4.93 -8.86 5.09
CA ASP A 21 -4.55 -9.86 6.07
C ASP A 21 -3.21 -9.54 6.74
N THR A 22 -2.23 -9.01 6.00
CA THR A 22 -0.94 -8.64 6.58
C THR A 22 -0.98 -7.28 7.25
N LEU A 23 -1.48 -6.25 6.56
CA LEU A 23 -1.51 -4.88 7.10
C LEU A 23 -2.74 -4.59 7.95
N GLY A 24 -3.80 -5.35 7.82
CA GLY A 24 -5.01 -5.17 8.62
C GLY A 24 -5.93 -4.06 8.15
N PHE A 25 -5.79 -3.58 6.93
CA PHE A 25 -6.71 -2.60 6.38
C PHE A 25 -8.01 -3.26 5.95
N GLU A 26 -9.09 -2.49 5.96
CA GLU A 26 -10.37 -2.94 5.43
C GLU A 26 -10.41 -2.77 3.91
N ILE A 27 -11.06 -3.72 3.25
CA ILE A 27 -11.43 -3.59 1.85
C ILE A 27 -12.91 -3.27 1.84
N ASP A 28 -13.26 -2.04 1.47
CA ASP A 28 -14.64 -1.58 1.55
C ASP A 28 -15.42 -1.72 0.25
N GLU A 29 -14.74 -2.15 -0.81
CA GLU A 29 -15.40 -2.40 -2.09
C GLU A 29 -14.64 -3.46 -2.89
N TYR A 30 -15.39 -4.38 -3.51
CA TYR A 30 -14.89 -5.39 -4.44
C TYR A 30 -15.70 -5.29 -5.72
N TYR A 31 -15.04 -5.24 -6.87
CA TYR A 31 -15.74 -5.19 -8.15
C TYR A 31 -15.22 -6.29 -9.07
N PRO A 32 -16.07 -7.05 -9.76
CA PRO A 32 -17.55 -6.99 -9.76
C PRO A 32 -18.19 -7.66 -8.56
N ASN A 33 -17.44 -8.46 -7.78
CA ASN A 33 -17.91 -9.16 -6.58
C ASN A 33 -16.70 -9.52 -5.71
N ASP A 34 -16.93 -10.11 -4.53
CA ASP A 34 -15.87 -10.47 -3.60
C ASP A 34 -15.25 -11.84 -3.85
N GLU A 35 -15.83 -12.66 -4.72
CA GLU A 35 -15.29 -13.98 -5.04
C GLU A 35 -14.21 -13.91 -6.12
N THR A 36 -14.46 -13.12 -7.18
CA THR A 36 -13.54 -12.96 -8.31
C THR A 36 -13.37 -11.49 -8.66
N PRO A 37 -12.82 -10.68 -7.73
CA PRO A 37 -12.70 -9.24 -7.99
C PRO A 37 -11.61 -8.96 -9.02
N THR A 38 -11.83 -7.90 -9.80
CA THR A 38 -10.83 -7.34 -10.69
C THR A 38 -10.37 -5.96 -10.21
N TRP A 39 -11.03 -5.44 -9.21
CA TRP A 39 -10.71 -4.16 -8.59
C TRP A 39 -11.17 -4.16 -7.15
N ILE A 40 -10.39 -3.54 -6.28
CA ILE A 40 -10.74 -3.37 -4.86
C ILE A 40 -10.46 -1.94 -4.43
N ALA A 41 -11.14 -1.50 -3.38
CA ALA A 41 -10.82 -0.27 -2.68
C ALA A 41 -10.36 -0.59 -1.26
N VAL A 42 -9.13 -0.24 -0.97
CA VAL A 42 -8.54 -0.39 0.36
C VAL A 42 -8.79 0.89 1.14
N ARG A 43 -9.38 0.77 2.32
CA ARG A 43 -9.62 1.91 3.19
C ARG A 43 -8.43 2.12 4.12
N ILE A 44 -7.87 3.32 4.08
CA ILE A 44 -6.75 3.73 4.93
C ILE A 44 -7.20 4.99 5.67
N GLY A 45 -7.70 4.82 6.90
CA GLY A 45 -8.36 5.91 7.61
C GLY A 45 -9.60 6.38 6.86
N ASN A 46 -9.63 7.65 6.46
CA ASN A 46 -10.71 8.22 5.66
C ASN A 46 -10.42 8.22 4.16
N ASP A 47 -9.27 7.70 3.77
CA ASP A 47 -8.83 7.67 2.39
C ASP A 47 -9.03 6.30 1.76
N ARG A 48 -9.00 6.25 0.44
CA ARG A 48 -9.15 5.00 -0.31
C ARG A 48 -8.04 4.88 -1.33
N LEU A 49 -7.47 3.67 -1.40
CA LEU A 49 -6.53 3.29 -2.44
C LEU A 49 -7.20 2.24 -3.32
N GLY A 50 -7.37 2.54 -4.60
CA GLY A 50 -7.87 1.56 -5.56
C GLY A 50 -6.75 0.65 -6.03
N ILE A 51 -7.03 -0.64 -6.15
CA ILE A 51 -6.09 -1.61 -6.72
C ILE A 51 -6.83 -2.38 -7.80
N GLY A 52 -6.35 -2.25 -9.05
CA GLY A 52 -6.95 -2.89 -10.20
C GLY A 52 -6.06 -3.98 -10.78
N ARG A 53 -6.69 -5.00 -11.36
CA ARG A 53 -5.97 -6.01 -12.13
C ARG A 53 -5.58 -5.43 -13.49
N THR A 54 -4.36 -5.74 -13.95
CA THR A 54 -3.96 -5.38 -15.30
C THR A 54 -4.71 -6.20 -16.35
N PHE A 55 -4.99 -5.57 -17.49
CA PHE A 55 -5.64 -6.20 -18.63
C PHE A 55 -4.79 -5.97 -19.88
N PRO A 56 -4.52 -7.01 -20.68
CA PRO A 56 -3.67 -6.87 -21.87
C PRO A 56 -4.29 -6.01 -22.98
N ASP A 57 -5.60 -5.89 -23.01
CA ASP A 57 -6.35 -5.17 -24.04
C ASP A 57 -6.77 -3.75 -23.64
N ILE A 58 -6.27 -3.25 -22.51
CA ILE A 58 -6.56 -1.89 -22.11
C ILE A 58 -5.88 -0.90 -23.05
N LYS A 59 -6.56 0.20 -23.35
CA LYS A 59 -6.12 1.18 -24.37
C LYS A 59 -4.74 1.79 -24.05
N TYR A 60 -4.44 1.98 -22.78
CA TYR A 60 -3.14 2.44 -22.32
C TYR A 60 -2.60 1.44 -21.30
N LYS A 61 -1.28 1.38 -21.19
CA LYS A 61 -0.64 0.37 -20.36
C LYS A 61 -0.62 0.79 -18.90
N LEU A 62 -1.29 -0.01 -18.07
CA LEU A 62 -1.30 0.14 -16.62
C LEU A 62 -0.69 -1.14 -16.03
N HIS A 63 0.58 -1.05 -15.67
CA HIS A 63 1.33 -2.18 -15.11
C HIS A 63 1.85 -1.84 -13.72
N PRO A 64 2.08 -2.85 -12.87
CA PRO A 64 2.85 -2.65 -11.66
C PRO A 64 4.18 -1.97 -11.99
N ARG A 65 4.57 -1.00 -11.18
CA ARG A 65 5.81 -0.24 -11.43
C ARG A 65 7.07 -1.06 -11.17
N GLY A 66 6.94 -2.20 -10.52
CA GLY A 66 8.05 -3.05 -10.22
C GLY A 66 8.81 -2.61 -8.98
N VAL A 67 10.11 -2.81 -8.99
CA VAL A 67 10.93 -2.56 -7.82
C VAL A 67 11.02 -1.08 -7.46
N ASP A 68 11.17 -0.82 -6.18
CA ASP A 68 11.44 0.51 -5.61
C ASP A 68 10.37 1.56 -5.92
N GLY A 69 9.13 1.09 -6.20
CA GLY A 69 7.98 1.96 -6.38
C GLY A 69 8.00 2.82 -7.62
N SER A 70 9.12 2.93 -8.31
CA SER A 70 9.29 3.66 -9.57
C SER A 70 8.57 5.01 -9.61
N GLY A 71 8.80 5.84 -8.58
CA GLY A 71 8.22 7.18 -8.50
C GLY A 71 6.91 7.27 -7.71
N VAL A 72 6.46 6.17 -7.10
CA VAL A 72 5.25 6.14 -6.28
C VAL A 72 5.60 5.65 -4.87
N GLN A 73 5.16 6.39 -3.87
CA GLN A 73 5.33 6.03 -2.47
C GLN A 73 4.07 6.41 -1.71
N PHE A 74 3.53 5.48 -0.92
CA PHE A 74 2.40 5.75 -0.05
C PHE A 74 2.93 6.10 1.33
N TYR A 75 2.67 7.31 1.75
CA TYR A 75 3.20 7.88 2.99
C TYR A 75 2.06 7.99 3.99
N ILE A 76 2.01 7.07 4.94
CA ILE A 76 0.87 6.89 5.84
C ILE A 76 1.25 7.41 7.23
N LYS A 77 0.57 8.46 7.68
CA LYS A 77 0.78 9.02 9.00
C LYS A 77 0.02 8.20 10.04
N VAL A 78 0.71 7.83 11.11
CA VAL A 78 0.13 7.12 12.24
C VAL A 78 0.50 7.85 13.54
N THR A 79 -0.16 7.51 14.63
CA THR A 79 0.07 8.17 15.93
C THR A 79 1.40 7.76 16.53
N ASP A 80 1.73 6.46 16.46
CA ASP A 80 2.95 5.89 17.05
C ASP A 80 3.56 4.90 16.06
N VAL A 81 4.57 5.35 15.31
CA VAL A 81 5.19 4.53 14.27
C VAL A 81 5.94 3.34 14.86
N ASP A 82 6.49 3.46 16.07
CA ASP A 82 7.22 2.34 16.70
C ASP A 82 6.29 1.15 16.94
N GLU A 83 5.04 1.39 17.31
CA GLU A 83 4.04 0.35 17.49
C GLU A 83 3.79 -0.41 16.17
N PHE A 84 3.65 0.34 15.07
CA PHE A 84 3.48 -0.26 13.74
C PHE A 84 4.72 -1.02 13.30
N TYR A 85 5.90 -0.49 13.57
CA TYR A 85 7.16 -1.15 13.24
C TYR A 85 7.27 -2.51 13.95
N GLU A 86 7.03 -2.55 15.25
CA GLU A 86 7.09 -3.81 16.00
C GLU A 86 6.06 -4.82 15.50
N LYS A 87 4.89 -4.35 15.08
CA LYS A 87 3.83 -5.21 14.56
C LYS A 87 4.19 -5.81 13.20
N PHE A 88 4.83 -5.05 12.32
CA PHE A 88 5.01 -5.46 10.92
C PHE A 88 6.43 -5.86 10.54
N ARG A 89 7.45 -5.55 11.32
CA ARG A 89 8.86 -5.74 10.95
C ARG A 89 9.21 -7.13 10.43
N ASN A 90 8.54 -8.16 10.93
CA ASN A 90 8.79 -9.55 10.53
C ASN A 90 7.78 -10.07 9.50
N LYS A 91 6.85 -9.22 9.04
CA LYS A 91 5.78 -9.60 8.12
C LYS A 91 5.90 -8.94 6.75
N VAL A 92 6.76 -7.94 6.63
CA VAL A 92 6.95 -7.16 5.40
C VAL A 92 8.42 -7.10 5.03
N GLU A 93 8.70 -6.80 3.78
CA GLU A 93 10.07 -6.60 3.29
C GLU A 93 10.51 -5.16 3.54
N ILE A 94 11.18 -4.92 4.65
CA ILE A 94 11.66 -3.58 5.00
C ILE A 94 12.85 -3.23 4.12
N ILE A 95 12.80 -2.08 3.47
CA ILE A 95 13.88 -1.56 2.64
C ILE A 95 14.56 -0.33 3.25
N ASP A 96 13.89 0.37 4.15
CA ASP A 96 14.47 1.48 4.90
C ASP A 96 14.02 1.33 6.35
N ASP A 97 14.97 0.99 7.22
CA ASP A 97 14.68 0.65 8.61
C ASP A 97 14.21 1.88 9.38
N ILE A 98 13.52 1.65 10.50
CA ILE A 98 12.97 2.73 11.29
C ILE A 98 14.07 3.64 11.82
N GLU A 99 13.92 4.94 11.60
CA GLU A 99 14.84 5.95 12.10
C GLU A 99 14.20 7.34 12.09
N ASN A 100 14.80 8.25 12.82
CA ASN A 100 14.45 9.66 12.76
C ASN A 100 15.07 10.28 11.51
N LYS A 101 14.24 10.88 10.68
CA LYS A 101 14.69 11.53 9.45
C LYS A 101 14.97 13.01 9.68
N SER A 102 15.81 13.58 8.82
CA SER A 102 16.23 14.99 8.94
C SER A 102 15.06 15.98 8.77
N TRP A 103 13.95 15.53 8.19
CA TRP A 103 12.77 16.37 7.97
C TRP A 103 11.74 16.33 9.08
N GLY A 104 12.09 15.72 10.25
CA GLY A 104 11.26 15.80 11.46
C GLY A 104 10.32 14.64 11.67
N ASP A 105 10.39 13.62 10.82
CA ASP A 105 9.56 12.43 10.92
C ASP A 105 10.38 11.22 11.34
N ARG A 106 9.74 10.31 12.07
CA ARG A 106 10.27 9.00 12.35
C ARG A 106 9.49 8.01 11.49
N GLU A 107 10.19 7.21 10.67
CA GLU A 107 9.53 6.40 9.66
C GLU A 107 10.30 5.13 9.31
N PHE A 108 9.59 4.16 8.73
CA PHE A 108 10.17 3.02 8.05
C PHE A 108 9.40 2.77 6.75
N THR A 109 10.08 2.15 5.78
CA THR A 109 9.54 1.91 4.45
C THR A 109 9.69 0.44 4.07
N PHE A 110 8.67 -0.10 3.46
CA PHE A 110 8.65 -1.48 2.98
C PHE A 110 8.00 -1.54 1.60
N LYS A 111 8.11 -2.71 0.96
CA LYS A 111 7.49 -2.95 -0.34
C LYS A 111 6.18 -3.71 -0.17
N ASP A 112 5.21 -3.38 -1.02
CA ASP A 112 4.07 -4.26 -1.23
C ASP A 112 4.45 -5.39 -2.20
N PRO A 113 3.57 -6.36 -2.48
CA PRO A 113 3.91 -7.50 -3.35
C PRO A 113 4.30 -7.12 -4.78
N ASP A 114 3.86 -5.96 -5.27
CA ASP A 114 4.16 -5.49 -6.61
C ASP A 114 5.34 -4.51 -6.66
N GLY A 115 5.99 -4.27 -5.52
CA GLY A 115 7.13 -3.38 -5.43
C GLY A 115 6.79 -1.92 -5.17
N TYR A 116 5.54 -1.59 -4.90
CA TYR A 116 5.18 -0.23 -4.49
C TYR A 116 5.70 0.04 -3.08
N LEU A 117 6.23 1.24 -2.88
CA LEU A 117 6.75 1.64 -1.57
C LEU A 117 5.63 2.11 -0.66
N VAL A 118 5.65 1.62 0.57
CA VAL A 118 4.73 2.03 1.63
C VAL A 118 5.55 2.44 2.84
N SER A 119 5.27 3.65 3.34
CA SER A 119 5.93 4.16 4.54
C SER A 119 4.90 4.44 5.62
N PHE A 120 5.18 4.03 6.84
CA PHE A 120 4.48 4.53 8.02
C PHE A 120 5.38 5.56 8.71
N TYR A 121 4.78 6.64 9.17
CA TYR A 121 5.52 7.67 9.90
C TYR A 121 4.71 8.32 11.00
N SER A 122 5.40 8.85 11.99
CA SER A 122 4.85 9.78 12.97
C SER A 122 5.87 10.90 13.19
N LYS A 123 5.41 12.02 13.75
CA LYS A 123 6.34 13.09 14.08
C LYS A 123 7.31 12.66 15.17
N ILE A 124 8.57 13.12 15.10
CA ILE A 124 9.56 12.90 16.16
C ILE A 124 9.06 13.59 17.43
N LYS A 125 9.09 12.86 18.53
CA LYS A 125 8.69 13.37 19.84
C LYS A 125 9.76 14.24 20.47
#